data_aa44914681d164d6178c1697c150cd12
#
_entry.id   aa44914681d164d6178c1697c150cd12
#
_cell.length_a   1.000
_cell.length_b   1.000
_cell.length_c   1.000
_cell.angle_alpha   90.00
_cell.angle_beta   90.00
_cell.angle_gamma   90.00
#
_symmetry.space_group_name_H-M   'P 1'
#
loop_
_entity.id
_entity.type
_entity.pdbx_description
1 polymer ?
#
loop_
_entity_poly.entity_id
_entity_poly.type
_entity_poly.pdbx_seq_one_letter_code
_entity_poly.pdbx_strand_id
1 'polypeptide(L)'
;MKIRSQVGMVLNLDKCIGCHTCSITCKNVWTSREGMEYAWFNNVETKPGIGYPKEWENQEKWKGGWVRAADGSIRPRIGGKFRVLANIFANPDLPEIDDYYEPFDFDYQHLHTAPKAEHQPVARPRSLVSGQRMEKIEWGPNWEEILGTEFAKRRKDKNFDQVQADIYGEYENTFMMYLPRLCEHCLNPACVASCPSGAIYKREEDGIVLIDQDKCRGWRMCISGCPYKKIYFNWKSGKSEKCIFCYPRIEAGQPTVCSETCVGRIRYLGVLLYDADRIHEVASCENERELYEKQLEIFLDPCDPAVIAQARKDGVADSVIEAAQKSPVYKLAMDWKLALPLHPEYRTLPMVWYVPPLSPIQNAAAEGHIGSDGVIPDVESLRIPVQYLANLLTAGDTAPVLLALKRLLAMRAYKRAEHVEGRQDLEVLAKVGLSVEQVEEMYRYLAIANYEDRFVIPSAHREEALSDAFAERSGCGFSFGNGCSGGSNSAVNLFGGKPTNRRDVIQVVQIQE
;
A
#
# COMPACT_ATOMS: atom_id res chain seq x y z
N MET A 1 25.67 -4.71 13.51
CA MET A 1 24.20 -4.55 13.60
C MET A 1 23.92 -3.08 13.87
N LYS A 2 23.28 -2.41 12.95
CA LYS A 2 22.85 -1.00 13.09
C LYS A 2 21.32 -0.98 13.07
N ILE A 3 20.72 -0.70 14.21
CA ILE A 3 19.27 -0.71 14.35
C ILE A 3 18.66 0.61 13.90
N ARG A 4 17.60 0.51 13.10
CA ARG A 4 16.78 1.62 12.64
C ARG A 4 15.30 1.28 12.82
N SER A 5 14.45 2.29 12.80
CA SER A 5 13.01 2.14 12.82
C SER A 5 12.39 2.40 11.47
N GLN A 6 11.27 1.75 11.20
CA GLN A 6 10.49 1.92 9.99
C GLN A 6 9.00 1.86 10.31
N VAL A 7 8.25 2.85 9.89
CA VAL A 7 6.79 2.78 9.88
C VAL A 7 6.35 1.87 8.74
N GLY A 8 5.50 0.90 9.07
CA GLY A 8 4.92 -0.04 8.12
C GLY A 8 3.40 -0.03 8.13
N MET A 9 2.81 -0.67 7.14
CA MET A 9 1.37 -0.85 7.02
C MET A 9 1.04 -2.29 6.68
N VAL A 10 -0.03 -2.83 7.28
CA VAL A 10 -0.66 -4.07 6.83
C VAL A 10 -2.03 -3.77 6.26
N LEU A 11 -2.39 -4.46 5.20
CA LEU A 11 -3.68 -4.40 4.51
C LEU A 11 -4.35 -5.77 4.52
N ASN A 12 -5.46 -5.90 5.20
CA ASN A 12 -6.23 -7.15 5.22
C ASN A 12 -7.14 -7.23 3.99
N LEU A 13 -6.70 -7.96 2.96
CA LEU A 13 -7.46 -8.09 1.70
C LEU A 13 -8.75 -8.88 1.86
N ASP A 14 -8.82 -9.77 2.85
CA ASP A 14 -10.00 -10.58 3.13
C ASP A 14 -11.25 -9.75 3.46
N LYS A 15 -11.05 -8.55 4.04
CA LYS A 15 -12.13 -7.62 4.39
C LYS A 15 -12.28 -6.45 3.42
N CYS A 16 -11.45 -6.36 2.38
CA CYS A 16 -11.55 -5.28 1.41
C CYS A 16 -12.75 -5.50 0.47
N ILE A 17 -13.68 -4.56 0.46
CA ILE A 17 -14.89 -4.58 -0.36
C ILE A 17 -14.81 -3.72 -1.62
N GLY A 18 -13.63 -3.16 -1.92
CA GLY A 18 -13.45 -2.31 -3.10
C GLY A 18 -14.25 -1.00 -3.09
N CYS A 19 -14.59 -0.44 -1.92
CA CYS A 19 -15.44 0.75 -1.82
C CYS A 19 -14.76 2.07 -2.25
N HIS A 20 -13.48 2.07 -2.56
CA HIS A 20 -12.65 3.20 -2.99
C HIS A 20 -12.62 4.43 -2.05
N THR A 21 -13.26 4.41 -0.89
CA THR A 21 -13.24 5.53 0.07
C THR A 21 -11.82 5.99 0.38
N CYS A 22 -10.90 5.05 0.64
CA CYS A 22 -9.51 5.35 0.90
C CYS A 22 -8.79 6.01 -0.30
N SER A 23 -9.19 5.68 -1.54
CA SER A 23 -8.61 6.26 -2.75
C SER A 23 -9.11 7.69 -2.97
N ILE A 24 -10.42 7.90 -2.85
CA ILE A 24 -11.06 9.21 -3.06
C ILE A 24 -10.59 10.20 -1.99
N THR A 25 -10.57 9.80 -0.72
CA THR A 25 -10.11 10.69 0.36
C THR A 25 -8.63 11.06 0.19
N CYS A 26 -7.78 10.08 -0.16
CA CYS A 26 -6.38 10.37 -0.46
C CYS A 26 -6.23 11.28 -1.67
N LYS A 27 -7.06 11.09 -2.73
CA LYS A 27 -7.10 11.94 -3.92
C LYS A 27 -7.43 13.38 -3.54
N ASN A 28 -8.49 13.58 -2.78
CA ASN A 28 -8.96 14.91 -2.40
C ASN A 28 -7.95 15.67 -1.54
N VAL A 29 -7.25 14.97 -0.64
CA VAL A 29 -6.26 15.61 0.23
C VAL A 29 -4.95 15.92 -0.50
N TRP A 30 -4.47 15.03 -1.39
CA TRP A 30 -3.10 15.11 -1.88
C TRP A 30 -2.95 15.38 -3.37
N THR A 31 -3.87 14.94 -4.22
CA THR A 31 -3.68 14.97 -5.68
C THR A 31 -4.83 15.61 -6.47
N SER A 32 -5.84 16.15 -5.79
CA SER A 32 -6.96 16.87 -6.45
C SER A 32 -6.56 18.30 -6.75
N ARG A 33 -5.57 18.47 -7.63
CA ARG A 33 -5.00 19.75 -8.00
C ARG A 33 -4.41 19.71 -9.39
N GLU A 34 -4.24 20.89 -9.98
CA GLU A 34 -3.76 21.07 -11.34
C GLU A 34 -2.38 20.44 -11.57
N GLY A 35 -2.27 19.67 -12.64
CA GLY A 35 -1.08 18.91 -13.03
C GLY A 35 -0.99 17.51 -12.40
N MET A 36 -1.90 17.16 -11.48
CA MET A 36 -1.95 15.88 -10.77
C MET A 36 -3.30 15.16 -10.93
N GLU A 37 -4.13 15.58 -11.86
CA GLU A 37 -5.49 15.07 -12.05
C GLU A 37 -5.50 13.56 -12.31
N TYR A 38 -4.51 13.06 -13.06
CA TYR A 38 -4.36 11.64 -13.38
C TYR A 38 -3.74 10.81 -12.24
N ALA A 39 -3.14 11.46 -11.23
CA ALA A 39 -2.36 10.78 -10.19
C ALA A 39 -3.22 10.26 -9.05
N TRP A 40 -2.97 9.03 -8.63
CA TRP A 40 -3.61 8.37 -7.49
C TRP A 40 -2.55 7.79 -6.56
N PHE A 41 -2.23 8.49 -5.48
CA PHE A 41 -1.24 8.00 -4.49
C PHE A 41 -1.68 6.70 -3.85
N ASN A 42 -2.96 6.58 -3.53
CA ASN A 42 -3.59 5.35 -3.15
C ASN A 42 -4.70 5.01 -4.15
N ASN A 43 -4.72 3.79 -4.66
CA ASN A 43 -5.79 3.27 -5.50
C ASN A 43 -6.13 1.83 -5.08
N VAL A 44 -7.31 1.38 -5.42
CA VAL A 44 -7.74 0.00 -5.23
C VAL A 44 -7.90 -0.63 -6.60
N GLU A 45 -7.18 -1.70 -6.84
CA GLU A 45 -7.22 -2.45 -8.09
C GLU A 45 -8.05 -3.71 -7.91
N THR A 46 -8.80 -4.09 -8.94
CA THR A 46 -9.39 -5.42 -9.01
C THR A 46 -8.32 -6.39 -9.51
N LYS A 47 -8.17 -7.53 -8.84
CA LYS A 47 -7.27 -8.60 -9.20
C LYS A 47 -8.05 -9.91 -9.37
N PRO A 48 -7.78 -10.66 -10.45
CA PRO A 48 -6.85 -10.40 -11.56
C PRO A 48 -7.21 -9.18 -12.41
N GLY A 49 -6.21 -8.46 -12.91
CA GLY A 49 -6.38 -7.26 -13.71
C GLY A 49 -5.06 -6.60 -14.10
N ILE A 50 -5.12 -5.63 -15.02
CA ILE A 50 -3.91 -4.99 -15.58
C ILE A 50 -3.31 -3.88 -14.72
N GLY A 51 -4.01 -3.42 -13.70
CA GLY A 51 -3.51 -2.43 -12.74
C GLY A 51 -3.47 -0.98 -13.23
N TYR A 52 -2.87 -0.09 -12.41
CA TYR A 52 -2.73 1.35 -12.65
C TYR A 52 -1.34 1.85 -12.23
N PRO A 53 -0.48 2.32 -13.16
CA PRO A 53 -0.69 2.34 -14.62
C PRO A 53 -0.88 0.93 -15.20
N LYS A 54 -1.44 0.86 -16.41
CA LYS A 54 -1.73 -0.40 -17.08
C LYS A 54 -0.49 -1.28 -17.19
N GLU A 55 -0.61 -2.55 -16.84
CA GLU A 55 0.46 -3.56 -16.86
C GLU A 55 1.70 -3.19 -16.00
N TRP A 56 1.52 -2.47 -14.89
CA TRP A 56 2.63 -2.01 -14.05
C TRP A 56 3.54 -3.16 -13.53
N GLU A 57 3.02 -4.37 -13.43
CA GLU A 57 3.77 -5.56 -12.99
C GLU A 57 4.74 -6.08 -14.07
N ASN A 58 4.58 -5.67 -15.32
CA ASN A 58 5.46 -6.07 -16.42
C ASN A 58 6.80 -5.31 -16.38
N GLN A 59 7.76 -5.84 -15.64
CA GLN A 59 9.07 -5.21 -15.50
C GLN A 59 9.99 -5.41 -16.73
N GLU A 60 9.61 -6.20 -17.69
CA GLU A 60 10.29 -6.25 -18.99
C GLU A 60 9.99 -4.98 -19.80
N LYS A 61 8.75 -4.48 -19.71
CA LYS A 61 8.33 -3.18 -20.26
C LYS A 61 8.88 -2.02 -19.42
N TRP A 62 8.69 -2.06 -18.09
CA TRP A 62 8.85 -0.88 -17.23
C TRP A 62 10.21 -0.71 -16.58
N LYS A 63 11.07 -1.73 -16.59
CA LYS A 63 12.46 -1.70 -16.09
C LYS A 63 12.63 -1.18 -14.66
N GLY A 64 11.63 -1.38 -13.77
CA GLY A 64 11.69 -0.96 -12.37
C GLY A 64 12.34 -2.00 -11.45
N GLY A 65 12.71 -1.57 -10.22
CA GLY A 65 13.30 -2.44 -9.21
C GLY A 65 14.77 -2.74 -9.42
N TRP A 66 15.24 -3.83 -8.82
CA TRP A 66 16.62 -4.27 -8.85
C TRP A 66 16.76 -5.59 -9.59
N VAL A 67 17.93 -5.82 -10.15
CA VAL A 67 18.35 -7.12 -10.70
C VAL A 67 19.64 -7.55 -10.05
N ARG A 68 19.79 -8.87 -9.82
CA ARG A 68 21.04 -9.48 -9.40
C ARG A 68 21.89 -9.75 -10.64
N ALA A 69 23.11 -9.23 -10.65
CA ALA A 69 24.07 -9.50 -11.69
C ALA A 69 24.80 -10.85 -11.45
N ALA A 70 25.48 -11.35 -12.48
CA ALA A 70 26.21 -12.62 -12.39
C ALA A 70 27.32 -12.62 -11.31
N ASP A 71 27.85 -11.43 -10.99
CA ASP A 71 28.84 -11.23 -9.93
C ASP A 71 28.21 -11.18 -8.49
N GLY A 72 26.90 -11.42 -8.37
CA GLY A 72 26.18 -11.37 -7.11
C GLY A 72 25.75 -9.96 -6.68
N SER A 73 26.24 -8.91 -7.32
CA SER A 73 25.85 -7.53 -7.00
C SER A 73 24.42 -7.23 -7.45
N ILE A 74 23.74 -6.32 -6.74
CA ILE A 74 22.45 -5.80 -7.19
C ILE A 74 22.62 -4.47 -7.94
N ARG A 75 21.86 -4.31 -9.01
CA ARG A 75 21.87 -3.10 -9.84
C ARG A 75 20.45 -2.67 -10.16
N PRO A 76 20.17 -1.35 -10.24
CA PRO A 76 18.88 -0.89 -10.73
C PRO A 76 18.61 -1.41 -12.14
N ARG A 77 17.40 -1.94 -12.36
CA ARG A 77 17.00 -2.50 -13.67
C ARG A 77 16.99 -1.45 -14.79
N ILE A 78 16.81 -0.17 -14.46
CA ILE A 78 16.89 0.93 -15.43
C ILE A 78 18.26 1.06 -16.10
N GLY A 79 19.30 0.40 -15.60
CA GLY A 79 20.64 0.34 -16.19
C GLY A 79 21.71 1.09 -15.42
N GLY A 80 22.95 1.02 -15.90
CA GLY A 80 24.13 1.66 -15.30
C GLY A 80 24.19 3.17 -15.57
N LYS A 81 25.23 3.83 -15.02
CA LYS A 81 25.41 5.29 -15.05
C LYS A 81 25.27 5.94 -16.43
N PHE A 82 25.81 5.31 -17.48
CA PHE A 82 25.71 5.83 -18.85
C PHE A 82 24.27 5.81 -19.37
N ARG A 83 23.51 4.74 -19.10
CA ARG A 83 22.10 4.67 -19.49
C ARG A 83 21.26 5.69 -18.74
N VAL A 84 21.53 5.86 -17.44
CA VAL A 84 20.87 6.89 -16.63
C VAL A 84 21.14 8.29 -17.21
N LEU A 85 22.37 8.60 -17.63
CA LEU A 85 22.69 9.88 -18.29
C LEU A 85 21.95 10.04 -19.63
N ALA A 86 21.90 9.00 -20.46
CA ALA A 86 21.17 9.03 -21.72
C ALA A 86 19.66 9.24 -21.48
N ASN A 87 19.10 8.57 -20.47
CA ASN A 87 17.68 8.66 -20.12
C ASN A 87 17.27 10.03 -19.55
N ILE A 88 18.21 10.90 -19.14
CA ILE A 88 17.90 12.29 -18.80
C ILE A 88 17.34 13.03 -20.03
N PHE A 89 17.83 12.71 -21.21
CA PHE A 89 17.41 13.35 -22.47
C PHE A 89 16.24 12.63 -23.14
N ALA A 90 16.20 11.30 -23.05
CA ALA A 90 15.14 10.47 -23.63
C ALA A 90 14.94 9.21 -22.78
N ASN A 91 13.88 9.16 -21.98
CA ASN A 91 13.55 8.02 -21.11
C ASN A 91 12.40 7.20 -21.70
N PRO A 92 12.69 6.05 -22.35
CA PRO A 92 11.67 5.22 -22.98
C PRO A 92 10.86 4.37 -21.99
N ASP A 93 11.31 4.28 -20.73
CA ASP A 93 10.72 3.41 -19.72
C ASP A 93 9.69 4.19 -18.82
N LEU A 94 9.19 5.33 -19.30
CA LEU A 94 8.18 6.13 -18.60
C LEU A 94 6.77 5.74 -19.03
N PRO A 95 5.81 5.65 -18.10
CA PRO A 95 4.40 5.57 -18.46
C PRO A 95 3.94 6.84 -19.20
N GLU A 96 3.20 6.65 -20.27
CA GLU A 96 2.51 7.69 -21.01
C GLU A 96 1.07 7.89 -20.47
N ILE A 97 0.36 8.88 -20.97
CA ILE A 97 -1.00 9.15 -20.52
C ILE A 97 -1.95 7.99 -20.84
N ASP A 98 -1.68 7.28 -21.93
CA ASP A 98 -2.49 6.12 -22.34
C ASP A 98 -2.30 4.89 -21.44
N ASP A 99 -1.19 4.83 -20.68
CA ASP A 99 -0.97 3.81 -19.65
C ASP A 99 -1.77 4.12 -18.38
N TYR A 100 -2.23 5.36 -18.23
CA TYR A 100 -3.15 5.80 -17.19
C TYR A 100 -4.58 5.91 -17.74
N TYR A 101 -5.54 6.18 -16.85
CA TYR A 101 -6.88 6.54 -17.27
C TYR A 101 -6.94 8.05 -17.49
N GLU A 102 -7.54 8.48 -18.59
CA GLU A 102 -7.66 9.88 -18.92
C GLU A 102 -8.56 10.58 -17.89
N PRO A 103 -8.05 11.58 -17.16
CA PRO A 103 -8.86 12.30 -16.18
C PRO A 103 -9.88 13.19 -16.89
N PHE A 104 -11.08 13.24 -16.34
CA PHE A 104 -12.18 14.02 -16.90
C PHE A 104 -12.97 14.74 -15.81
N ASP A 105 -13.71 15.75 -16.23
CA ASP A 105 -14.73 16.44 -15.47
C ASP A 105 -16.00 16.57 -16.30
N PHE A 106 -17.12 16.82 -15.65
CA PHE A 106 -18.38 17.08 -16.35
C PHE A 106 -18.52 18.55 -16.66
N ASP A 107 -19.00 18.88 -17.85
CA ASP A 107 -19.29 20.24 -18.30
C ASP A 107 -20.58 20.77 -17.64
N TYR A 108 -20.53 20.98 -16.32
CA TYR A 108 -21.68 21.47 -15.56
C TYR A 108 -22.11 22.87 -15.96
N GLN A 109 -21.20 23.69 -16.48
CA GLN A 109 -21.52 25.03 -16.94
C GLN A 109 -22.56 25.02 -18.09
N HIS A 110 -22.53 23.96 -18.90
CA HIS A 110 -23.52 23.78 -19.97
C HIS A 110 -24.96 23.72 -19.44
N LEU A 111 -25.17 23.17 -18.23
CA LEU A 111 -26.50 23.11 -17.62
C LEU A 111 -27.08 24.49 -17.31
N HIS A 112 -26.23 25.50 -17.07
CA HIS A 112 -26.64 26.86 -16.75
C HIS A 112 -26.71 27.77 -17.97
N THR A 113 -25.91 27.50 -18.99
CA THR A 113 -25.75 28.36 -20.17
C THR A 113 -26.48 27.85 -21.40
N ALA A 114 -27.03 26.63 -21.37
CA ALA A 114 -27.76 26.07 -22.48
C ALA A 114 -29.02 26.90 -22.81
N PRO A 115 -29.30 27.16 -24.11
CA PRO A 115 -30.51 27.85 -24.51
C PRO A 115 -31.76 27.01 -24.18
N LYS A 116 -32.90 27.68 -24.02
CA LYS A 116 -34.18 26.97 -23.84
C LYS A 116 -34.46 26.08 -25.05
N ALA A 117 -34.72 24.81 -24.81
CA ALA A 117 -35.03 23.80 -25.80
C ALA A 117 -36.08 22.83 -25.26
N GLU A 118 -36.67 22.01 -26.14
CA GLU A 118 -37.61 20.95 -25.75
C GLU A 118 -36.94 19.87 -24.88
N HIS A 119 -35.64 19.66 -25.08
CA HIS A 119 -34.86 18.67 -24.32
C HIS A 119 -34.03 19.36 -23.24
N GLN A 120 -33.91 18.70 -22.10
CA GLN A 120 -33.09 19.17 -21.02
C GLN A 120 -31.60 19.09 -21.35
N PRO A 121 -30.80 20.09 -20.96
CA PRO A 121 -29.35 20.00 -21.13
C PRO A 121 -28.75 18.88 -20.25
N VAL A 122 -27.72 18.24 -20.76
CA VAL A 122 -27.00 17.17 -20.06
C VAL A 122 -25.52 17.57 -19.94
N ALA A 123 -24.98 17.46 -18.72
CA ALA A 123 -23.55 17.62 -18.54
C ALA A 123 -22.82 16.46 -19.22
N ARG A 124 -21.83 16.77 -20.06
CA ARG A 124 -21.05 15.78 -20.78
C ARG A 124 -19.63 15.71 -20.24
N PRO A 125 -19.00 14.52 -20.23
CA PRO A 125 -17.62 14.38 -19.81
C PRO A 125 -16.70 15.10 -20.80
N ARG A 126 -15.73 15.80 -20.23
CA ARG A 126 -14.68 16.52 -20.95
C ARG A 126 -13.32 16.15 -20.38
N SER A 127 -12.40 15.77 -21.25
CA SER A 127 -11.03 15.45 -20.87
C SER A 127 -10.36 16.66 -20.22
N LEU A 128 -9.70 16.44 -19.08
CA LEU A 128 -8.85 17.45 -18.43
C LEU A 128 -7.49 17.60 -19.12
N VAL A 129 -7.12 16.67 -20.01
CA VAL A 129 -5.88 16.69 -20.78
C VAL A 129 -6.06 17.45 -22.10
N SER A 130 -7.04 17.03 -22.91
CA SER A 130 -7.28 17.59 -24.24
C SER A 130 -8.30 18.71 -24.28
N GLY A 131 -9.14 18.86 -23.24
CA GLY A 131 -10.28 19.77 -23.23
C GLY A 131 -11.44 19.35 -24.14
N GLN A 132 -11.33 18.23 -24.85
CA GLN A 132 -12.35 17.75 -25.78
C GLN A 132 -13.44 16.96 -25.05
N ARG A 133 -14.63 16.88 -25.67
CA ARG A 133 -15.68 15.96 -25.18
C ARG A 133 -15.24 14.52 -25.36
N MET A 134 -15.52 13.71 -24.34
CA MET A 134 -15.23 12.29 -24.38
C MET A 134 -16.49 11.52 -24.78
N GLU A 135 -16.35 10.61 -25.74
CA GLU A 135 -17.42 9.70 -26.17
C GLU A 135 -17.55 8.53 -25.21
N LYS A 136 -16.41 8.05 -24.69
CA LYS A 136 -16.31 6.98 -23.72
C LYS A 136 -15.51 7.47 -22.52
N ILE A 137 -16.04 7.26 -21.32
CA ILE A 137 -15.31 7.48 -20.07
C ILE A 137 -14.85 6.15 -19.51
N GLU A 138 -13.59 6.12 -19.06
CA GLU A 138 -13.06 5.05 -18.25
C GLU A 138 -12.86 5.59 -16.83
N TRP A 139 -13.52 4.97 -15.87
CA TRP A 139 -13.37 5.34 -14.47
C TRP A 139 -12.02 4.83 -13.97
N GLY A 140 -11.12 5.71 -13.67
CA GLY A 140 -9.85 5.33 -13.09
C GLY A 140 -9.92 5.21 -11.58
N PRO A 141 -8.99 4.49 -10.97
CA PRO A 141 -8.08 3.51 -11.53
C PRO A 141 -8.66 2.09 -11.46
N ASN A 142 -9.01 1.48 -12.57
CA ASN A 142 -9.54 0.12 -12.71
C ASN A 142 -10.94 -0.13 -12.12
N TRP A 143 -11.75 0.89 -11.97
CA TRP A 143 -13.06 0.73 -11.32
C TRP A 143 -14.06 -0.05 -12.19
N GLU A 144 -13.88 -0.06 -13.49
CA GLU A 144 -14.74 -0.80 -14.43
C GLU A 144 -14.48 -2.30 -14.40
N GLU A 145 -13.27 -2.71 -14.08
CA GLU A 145 -12.90 -4.12 -13.93
C GLU A 145 -13.61 -4.77 -12.74
N ILE A 146 -14.07 -3.97 -11.78
CA ILE A 146 -14.86 -4.42 -10.63
C ILE A 146 -16.17 -5.08 -11.05
N LEU A 147 -16.74 -4.66 -12.17
CA LEU A 147 -18.02 -5.15 -12.66
C LEU A 147 -17.93 -6.42 -13.51
N GLY A 148 -16.74 -7.02 -13.62
CA GLY A 148 -16.54 -8.33 -14.24
C GLY A 148 -16.62 -8.35 -15.77
N THR A 149 -16.70 -7.19 -16.44
CA THR A 149 -17.02 -7.11 -17.86
C THR A 149 -15.83 -7.22 -18.82
N GLU A 150 -14.59 -7.17 -18.35
CA GLU A 150 -13.43 -7.14 -19.22
C GLU A 150 -12.50 -8.36 -19.07
N PHE A 151 -13.02 -9.51 -19.46
CA PHE A 151 -12.31 -10.78 -19.53
C PHE A 151 -10.93 -10.68 -20.21
N ALA A 152 -10.84 -10.00 -21.35
CA ALA A 152 -9.60 -9.83 -22.10
C ALA A 152 -8.49 -9.08 -21.32
N LYS A 153 -8.87 -8.17 -20.42
CA LYS A 153 -7.92 -7.48 -19.54
C LYS A 153 -7.49 -8.36 -18.37
N ARG A 154 -8.42 -9.11 -17.76
CA ARG A 154 -8.12 -10.03 -16.65
C ARG A 154 -7.15 -11.13 -17.06
N ARG A 155 -7.32 -11.70 -18.25
CA ARG A 155 -6.44 -12.72 -18.82
C ARG A 155 -4.99 -12.25 -19.00
N LYS A 156 -4.77 -10.93 -19.13
CA LYS A 156 -3.43 -10.32 -19.25
C LYS A 156 -2.71 -10.12 -17.92
N ASP A 157 -3.32 -10.49 -16.80
CA ASP A 157 -2.65 -10.42 -15.51
C ASP A 157 -1.42 -11.32 -15.50
N LYS A 158 -0.25 -10.73 -15.22
CA LYS A 158 1.05 -11.40 -15.29
C LYS A 158 1.21 -12.52 -14.25
N ASN A 159 0.42 -12.50 -13.17
CA ASN A 159 0.53 -13.48 -12.10
C ASN A 159 -0.14 -14.81 -12.44
N PHE A 160 -0.90 -14.89 -13.52
CA PHE A 160 -1.43 -16.15 -14.02
C PHE A 160 -0.38 -16.95 -14.80
N ASP A 161 -0.32 -18.25 -14.53
CA ASP A 161 0.24 -19.22 -15.46
C ASP A 161 -0.70 -19.42 -16.66
N GLN A 162 -0.18 -19.84 -17.82
CA GLN A 162 -1.00 -19.98 -19.03
C GLN A 162 -2.23 -20.87 -18.82
N VAL A 163 -2.08 -21.99 -18.12
CA VAL A 163 -3.20 -22.90 -17.78
C VAL A 163 -4.23 -22.23 -16.86
N GLN A 164 -3.76 -21.46 -15.88
CA GLN A 164 -4.64 -20.72 -14.99
C GLN A 164 -5.35 -19.58 -15.70
N ALA A 165 -4.68 -18.89 -16.62
CA ALA A 165 -5.31 -17.86 -17.45
C ALA A 165 -6.47 -18.41 -18.28
N ASP A 166 -6.36 -19.62 -18.77
CA ASP A 166 -7.44 -20.28 -19.55
C ASP A 166 -8.61 -20.70 -18.65
N ILE A 167 -8.34 -21.28 -17.49
CA ILE A 167 -9.38 -21.75 -16.56
C ILE A 167 -10.09 -20.58 -15.86
N TYR A 168 -9.32 -19.67 -15.25
CA TYR A 168 -9.88 -18.55 -14.47
C TYR A 168 -10.30 -17.38 -15.34
N GLY A 169 -9.79 -17.33 -16.55
CA GLY A 169 -10.17 -16.37 -17.55
C GLY A 169 -11.57 -16.64 -18.12
N GLU A 170 -12.00 -17.89 -18.31
CA GLU A 170 -13.31 -18.23 -18.89
C GLU A 170 -14.49 -18.10 -17.92
N TYR A 171 -14.24 -18.18 -16.61
CA TYR A 171 -15.29 -18.16 -15.60
C TYR A 171 -15.22 -16.89 -14.74
N GLU A 172 -16.02 -15.88 -15.06
CA GLU A 172 -16.06 -14.56 -14.42
C GLU A 172 -16.22 -14.60 -12.89
N ASN A 173 -16.84 -15.64 -12.35
CA ASN A 173 -17.19 -15.74 -10.93
C ASN A 173 -16.20 -16.58 -10.10
N THR A 174 -15.07 -16.99 -10.67
CA THR A 174 -14.23 -17.99 -10.01
C THR A 174 -13.32 -17.40 -8.94
N PHE A 175 -12.68 -16.28 -9.23
CA PHE A 175 -11.78 -15.62 -8.29
C PHE A 175 -11.66 -14.12 -8.58
N MET A 176 -11.91 -13.32 -7.58
CA MET A 176 -11.71 -11.87 -7.63
C MET A 176 -11.35 -11.37 -6.24
N MET A 177 -10.39 -10.46 -6.16
CA MET A 177 -10.05 -9.74 -4.93
C MET A 177 -9.77 -8.26 -5.23
N TYR A 178 -9.77 -7.47 -4.18
CA TYR A 178 -9.38 -6.06 -4.26
C TYR A 178 -8.00 -5.86 -3.66
N LEU A 179 -7.12 -5.19 -4.41
CA LEU A 179 -5.75 -4.88 -4.00
C LEU A 179 -5.57 -3.36 -3.84
N PRO A 180 -5.71 -2.83 -2.62
CA PRO A 180 -5.35 -1.44 -2.36
C PRO A 180 -3.84 -1.25 -2.49
N ARG A 181 -3.41 -0.31 -3.35
CA ARG A 181 -2.00 -0.03 -3.61
C ARG A 181 -1.65 1.41 -3.30
N LEU A 182 -0.52 1.57 -2.64
CA LEU A 182 0.10 2.86 -2.37
C LEU A 182 1.63 2.75 -2.57
N CYS A 183 2.40 3.78 -2.22
CA CYS A 183 3.86 3.64 -2.20
C CYS A 183 4.27 2.67 -1.09
N GLU A 184 5.14 1.73 -1.42
CA GLU A 184 5.59 0.68 -0.50
C GLU A 184 6.63 1.17 0.53
N HIS A 185 7.14 2.40 0.42
CA HIS A 185 8.17 2.97 1.31
C HIS A 185 9.31 1.99 1.64
N CYS A 186 9.82 1.34 0.62
CA CYS A 186 10.74 0.21 0.64
C CYS A 186 11.96 0.41 1.55
N LEU A 187 12.50 -0.69 2.13
CA LEU A 187 13.79 -0.65 2.83
C LEU A 187 14.96 -0.44 1.86
N ASN A 188 14.87 -1.05 0.65
CA ASN A 188 15.85 -0.90 -0.43
C ASN A 188 15.22 -0.19 -1.64
N PRO A 189 14.99 1.13 -1.58
CA PRO A 189 14.18 1.84 -2.57
C PRO A 189 14.95 2.07 -3.88
N ALA A 190 14.59 1.36 -4.94
CA ALA A 190 15.18 1.52 -6.27
C ALA A 190 14.95 2.94 -6.84
N CYS A 191 13.87 3.61 -6.45
CA CYS A 191 13.59 4.99 -6.84
C CYS A 191 14.61 6.00 -6.26
N VAL A 192 15.10 5.77 -5.03
CA VAL A 192 16.17 6.59 -4.42
C VAL A 192 17.47 6.39 -5.21
N ALA A 193 17.84 5.13 -5.45
CA ALA A 193 19.06 4.80 -6.20
C ALA A 193 19.03 5.31 -7.66
N SER A 194 17.83 5.50 -8.21
CA SER A 194 17.66 5.95 -9.61
C SER A 194 17.69 7.47 -9.77
N CYS A 195 17.71 8.25 -8.69
CA CYS A 195 17.65 9.71 -8.78
C CYS A 195 19.04 10.33 -8.91
N PRO A 196 19.40 10.93 -10.06
CA PRO A 196 20.75 11.51 -10.23
C PRO A 196 20.98 12.76 -9.38
N SER A 197 19.92 13.51 -9.02
CA SER A 197 20.05 14.72 -8.19
C SER A 197 20.03 14.46 -6.68
N GLY A 198 19.79 13.21 -6.25
CA GLY A 198 19.61 12.88 -4.84
C GLY A 198 18.39 13.55 -4.19
N ALA A 199 17.40 13.98 -5.00
CA ALA A 199 16.21 14.65 -4.49
C ALA A 199 15.28 13.69 -3.75
N ILE A 200 15.25 12.41 -4.13
CA ILE A 200 14.47 11.40 -3.43
C ILE A 200 15.33 10.74 -2.35
N TYR A 201 14.81 10.66 -1.16
CA TYR A 201 15.56 10.16 0.00
C TYR A 201 14.65 9.38 0.96
N LYS A 202 15.27 8.59 1.82
CA LYS A 202 14.61 7.86 2.91
C LYS A 202 14.91 8.57 4.22
N ARG A 203 13.90 8.91 4.99
CA ARG A 203 14.04 9.51 6.31
C ARG A 203 14.69 8.49 7.26
N GLU A 204 15.55 8.95 8.15
CA GLU A 204 16.23 8.07 9.11
C GLU A 204 15.37 7.71 10.31
N GLU A 205 14.48 8.62 10.72
CA GLU A 205 13.68 8.51 11.95
C GLU A 205 12.51 7.52 11.82
N ASP A 206 11.90 7.41 10.64
CA ASP A 206 10.70 6.59 10.42
C ASP A 206 10.72 5.78 9.11
N GLY A 207 11.78 5.93 8.34
CA GLY A 207 11.96 5.21 7.09
C GLY A 207 11.04 5.64 5.94
N ILE A 208 10.28 6.70 6.07
CA ILE A 208 9.41 7.21 5.00
C ILE A 208 10.27 7.76 3.86
N VAL A 209 9.96 7.35 2.63
CA VAL A 209 10.65 7.83 1.43
C VAL A 209 9.96 9.08 0.91
N LEU A 210 10.69 10.19 0.79
CA LEU A 210 10.20 11.50 0.36
C LEU A 210 10.98 12.02 -0.85
N ILE A 211 10.46 13.10 -1.46
CA ILE A 211 11.10 13.83 -2.54
C ILE A 211 11.29 15.29 -2.11
N ASP A 212 12.53 15.71 -2.03
CA ASP A 212 12.89 17.11 -1.83
C ASP A 212 12.57 17.89 -3.13
N GLN A 213 11.57 18.75 -3.05
CA GLN A 213 11.08 19.48 -4.21
C GLN A 213 12.08 20.53 -4.71
N ASP A 214 12.91 21.10 -3.84
CA ASP A 214 13.93 22.08 -4.22
C ASP A 214 15.06 21.42 -5.03
N LYS A 215 15.42 20.19 -4.69
CA LYS A 215 16.43 19.39 -5.40
C LYS A 215 15.90 18.65 -6.61
N CYS A 216 14.59 18.44 -6.72
CA CYS A 216 14.01 17.73 -7.85
C CYS A 216 14.21 18.51 -9.15
N ARG A 217 14.77 17.85 -10.19
CA ARG A 217 15.02 18.44 -11.51
C ARG A 217 14.06 17.95 -12.59
N GLY A 218 13.03 17.18 -12.20
CA GLY A 218 12.02 16.71 -13.14
C GLY A 218 12.49 15.64 -14.14
N TRP A 219 13.63 15.00 -13.93
CA TRP A 219 14.16 13.99 -14.86
C TRP A 219 13.38 12.68 -14.88
N ARG A 220 12.45 12.47 -13.97
CA ARG A 220 11.51 11.34 -13.90
C ARG A 220 12.14 9.95 -13.76
N MET A 221 13.46 9.85 -13.50
CA MET A 221 14.18 8.58 -13.34
C MET A 221 13.62 7.75 -12.16
N CYS A 222 13.12 8.41 -11.11
CA CYS A 222 12.47 7.75 -9.98
C CYS A 222 11.16 7.04 -10.38
N ILE A 223 10.45 7.52 -11.41
CA ILE A 223 9.24 6.89 -11.94
C ILE A 223 9.62 5.58 -12.64
N SER A 224 10.63 5.61 -13.51
CA SER A 224 11.12 4.39 -14.15
C SER A 224 11.69 3.39 -13.14
N GLY A 225 12.49 3.88 -12.16
CA GLY A 225 13.12 3.04 -11.15
C GLY A 225 12.13 2.38 -10.18
N CYS A 226 10.94 2.96 -9.96
CA CYS A 226 9.93 2.38 -9.10
C CYS A 226 9.24 1.18 -9.80
N PRO A 227 9.35 -0.07 -9.29
CA PRO A 227 8.66 -1.20 -9.92
C PRO A 227 7.15 -1.14 -9.72
N TYR A 228 6.68 -0.52 -8.63
CA TYR A 228 5.25 -0.35 -8.33
C TYR A 228 4.60 0.81 -9.07
N LYS A 229 5.38 1.66 -9.77
CA LYS A 229 4.91 2.85 -10.51
C LYS A 229 4.04 3.78 -9.65
N LYS A 230 4.42 3.98 -8.38
CA LYS A 230 3.73 4.84 -7.41
C LYS A 230 4.39 6.20 -7.23
N ILE A 231 5.10 6.68 -8.25
CA ILE A 231 5.64 8.03 -8.36
C ILE A 231 5.03 8.65 -9.61
N TYR A 232 4.56 9.87 -9.48
CA TYR A 232 3.85 10.60 -10.52
C TYR A 232 4.60 11.89 -10.84
N PHE A 233 4.38 12.43 -12.01
CA PHE A 233 4.95 13.70 -12.44
C PHE A 233 3.88 14.79 -12.39
N ASN A 234 4.14 15.86 -11.69
CA ASN A 234 3.27 17.02 -11.71
C ASN A 234 3.62 17.89 -12.92
N TRP A 235 2.72 17.91 -13.89
CA TRP A 235 2.92 18.61 -15.16
C TRP A 235 2.91 20.14 -15.01
N LYS A 236 2.27 20.67 -13.96
CA LYS A 236 2.27 22.11 -13.67
C LYS A 236 3.57 22.55 -13.02
N SER A 237 4.02 21.85 -11.99
CA SER A 237 5.25 22.22 -11.27
C SER A 237 6.54 21.70 -11.92
N GLY A 238 6.46 20.74 -12.85
CA GLY A 238 7.62 20.10 -13.45
C GLY A 238 8.40 19.20 -12.48
N LYS A 239 7.79 18.73 -11.40
CA LYS A 239 8.41 17.94 -10.34
C LYS A 239 7.77 16.57 -10.18
N SER A 240 8.54 15.61 -9.65
CA SER A 240 7.99 14.30 -9.29
C SER A 240 7.39 14.32 -7.89
N GLU A 241 6.26 13.63 -7.72
CA GLU A 241 5.54 13.55 -6.46
C GLU A 241 5.05 12.12 -6.20
N LYS A 242 4.86 11.77 -4.95
CA LYS A 242 4.42 10.44 -4.52
C LYS A 242 3.74 10.47 -3.16
N CYS A 243 3.12 9.37 -2.78
CA CYS A 243 2.63 9.18 -1.42
C CYS A 243 3.71 9.51 -0.40
N ILE A 244 3.41 10.40 0.53
CA ILE A 244 4.29 10.84 1.62
C ILE A 244 4.00 10.09 2.93
N PHE A 245 3.20 9.01 2.89
CA PHE A 245 2.71 8.27 4.06
C PHE A 245 1.98 9.15 5.08
N CYS A 246 1.45 10.27 4.64
CA CYS A 246 0.85 11.32 5.48
C CYS A 246 1.74 11.71 6.68
N TYR A 247 3.05 11.83 6.48
CA TYR A 247 4.03 12.04 7.56
C TYR A 247 3.66 13.17 8.52
N PRO A 248 3.05 14.30 8.09
CA PRO A 248 2.63 15.32 9.05
C PRO A 248 1.58 14.82 10.06
N ARG A 249 0.75 13.85 9.65
CA ARG A 249 -0.21 13.19 10.56
C ARG A 249 0.49 12.16 11.45
N ILE A 250 1.43 11.39 10.89
CA ILE A 250 2.23 10.43 11.67
C ILE A 250 3.01 11.14 12.77
N GLU A 251 3.66 12.26 12.47
CA GLU A 251 4.35 13.10 13.46
C GLU A 251 3.41 13.63 14.55
N ALA A 252 2.16 13.91 14.19
CA ALA A 252 1.11 14.30 15.12
C ALA A 252 0.44 13.11 15.86
N GLY A 253 0.98 11.89 15.73
CA GLY A 253 0.40 10.68 16.34
C GLY A 253 -0.93 10.24 15.72
N GLN A 254 -1.25 10.67 14.50
CA GLN A 254 -2.48 10.36 13.79
C GLN A 254 -2.24 9.37 12.64
N PRO A 255 -3.19 8.48 12.34
CA PRO A 255 -3.05 7.57 11.21
C PRO A 255 -3.10 8.30 9.86
N THR A 256 -2.62 7.61 8.82
CA THR A 256 -2.75 8.11 7.45
C THR A 256 -4.21 8.29 7.07
N VAL A 257 -4.52 9.28 6.22
CA VAL A 257 -5.89 9.57 5.77
C VAL A 257 -6.58 8.32 5.22
N CYS A 258 -5.89 7.56 4.36
CA CYS A 258 -6.45 6.34 3.77
C CYS A 258 -6.69 5.20 4.79
N SER A 259 -5.99 5.21 5.93
CA SER A 259 -6.21 4.22 6.99
C SER A 259 -7.40 4.59 7.89
N GLU A 260 -7.50 5.87 8.22
CA GLU A 260 -8.56 6.38 9.08
C GLU A 260 -9.94 6.30 8.40
N THR A 261 -10.01 6.62 7.11
CA THR A 261 -11.26 6.61 6.32
C THR A 261 -11.66 5.23 5.79
N CYS A 262 -10.90 4.19 6.11
CA CYS A 262 -11.18 2.84 5.61
C CYS A 262 -12.43 2.25 6.27
N VAL A 263 -13.52 2.07 5.49
CA VAL A 263 -14.79 1.54 5.94
C VAL A 263 -14.65 0.10 6.47
N GLY A 264 -13.89 -0.74 5.79
CA GLY A 264 -13.65 -2.14 6.17
C GLY A 264 -12.68 -2.32 7.34
N ARG A 265 -12.08 -1.24 7.85
CA ARG A 265 -11.06 -1.29 8.92
C ARG A 265 -9.91 -2.25 8.60
N ILE A 266 -9.47 -2.29 7.33
CA ILE A 266 -8.49 -3.26 6.85
C ILE A 266 -7.03 -2.84 7.05
N ARG A 267 -6.77 -1.59 7.48
CA ARG A 267 -5.44 -1.00 7.52
C ARG A 267 -4.91 -0.91 8.94
N TYR A 268 -3.68 -1.37 9.11
CA TYR A 268 -2.95 -1.39 10.37
C TYR A 268 -1.65 -0.60 10.18
N LEU A 269 -1.29 0.24 11.14
CA LEU A 269 -0.07 1.04 11.15
C LEU A 269 0.73 0.71 12.40
N GLY A 270 2.02 0.51 12.23
CA GLY A 270 2.92 0.24 13.34
C GLY A 270 4.37 0.45 12.95
N VAL A 271 5.25 0.32 13.92
CA VAL A 271 6.68 0.47 13.76
C VAL A 271 7.35 -0.90 13.76
N LEU A 272 8.39 -1.06 12.97
CA LEU A 272 9.29 -2.20 12.96
C LEU A 272 10.71 -1.74 13.27
N LEU A 273 11.43 -2.49 14.09
CA LEU A 273 12.86 -2.35 14.25
C LEU A 273 13.57 -3.31 13.31
N TYR A 274 14.64 -2.85 12.66
CA TYR A 274 15.35 -3.66 11.68
C TYR A 274 16.86 -3.41 11.71
N ASP A 275 17.63 -4.43 11.27
CA ASP A 275 19.08 -4.33 11.09
C ASP A 275 19.40 -3.78 9.70
N ALA A 276 19.85 -2.53 9.65
CA ALA A 276 20.17 -1.85 8.41
C ALA A 276 21.35 -2.48 7.66
N ASP A 277 22.26 -3.15 8.35
CA ASP A 277 23.46 -3.76 7.74
C ASP A 277 23.07 -5.00 6.89
N ARG A 278 21.94 -5.67 7.19
CA ARG A 278 21.48 -6.86 6.47
C ARG A 278 20.71 -6.57 5.18
N ILE A 279 20.31 -5.32 4.93
CA ILE A 279 19.48 -4.98 3.75
C ILE A 279 20.12 -5.41 2.44
N HIS A 280 21.42 -5.13 2.26
CA HIS A 280 22.13 -5.46 1.02
C HIS A 280 22.27 -6.98 0.84
N GLU A 281 22.61 -7.70 1.90
CA GLU A 281 22.72 -9.15 1.91
C GLU A 281 21.41 -9.80 1.45
N VAL A 282 20.30 -9.42 2.07
CA VAL A 282 18.99 -9.96 1.73
C VAL A 282 18.56 -9.59 0.31
N ALA A 283 18.74 -8.33 -0.09
CA ALA A 283 18.39 -7.90 -1.45
C ALA A 283 19.22 -8.61 -2.54
N SER A 284 20.43 -9.07 -2.21
CA SER A 284 21.30 -9.81 -3.13
C SER A 284 21.13 -11.34 -3.09
N CYS A 285 20.18 -11.86 -2.31
CA CYS A 285 19.86 -13.30 -2.24
C CYS A 285 19.75 -13.91 -3.65
N GLU A 286 20.31 -15.11 -3.82
CA GLU A 286 20.34 -15.76 -5.14
C GLU A 286 18.98 -16.27 -5.56
N ASN A 287 18.30 -16.99 -4.68
CA ASN A 287 17.01 -17.58 -4.94
C ASN A 287 15.88 -16.56 -4.62
N GLU A 288 15.13 -16.16 -5.62
CA GLU A 288 14.04 -15.18 -5.46
C GLU A 288 12.90 -15.69 -4.57
N ARG A 289 12.66 -17.00 -4.52
CA ARG A 289 11.65 -17.61 -3.65
C ARG A 289 11.99 -17.51 -2.16
N GLU A 290 13.26 -17.36 -1.81
CA GLU A 290 13.71 -17.18 -0.42
C GLU A 290 13.62 -15.73 0.05
N LEU A 291 13.38 -14.77 -0.85
CA LEU A 291 13.37 -13.33 -0.52
C LEU A 291 12.35 -12.98 0.56
N TYR A 292 11.21 -13.64 0.59
CA TYR A 292 10.23 -13.41 1.66
C TYR A 292 10.80 -13.78 3.04
N GLU A 293 11.29 -15.03 3.20
CA GLU A 293 11.84 -15.46 4.49
C GLU A 293 13.08 -14.65 4.87
N LYS A 294 13.95 -14.35 3.92
CA LYS A 294 15.13 -13.50 4.14
C LYS A 294 14.75 -12.06 4.53
N GLN A 295 13.66 -11.53 4.00
CA GLN A 295 13.16 -10.21 4.41
C GLN A 295 12.70 -10.23 5.87
N LEU A 296 12.05 -11.29 6.33
CA LEU A 296 11.66 -11.43 7.74
C LEU A 296 12.87 -11.42 8.69
N GLU A 297 13.99 -12.02 8.29
CA GLU A 297 15.22 -12.07 9.10
C GLU A 297 15.89 -10.69 9.35
N ILE A 298 15.49 -9.63 8.61
CA ILE A 298 15.99 -8.27 8.84
C ILE A 298 15.35 -7.65 10.08
N PHE A 299 14.10 -8.03 10.37
CA PHE A 299 13.32 -7.44 11.46
C PHE A 299 13.69 -8.09 12.79
N LEU A 300 13.76 -7.27 13.81
CA LEU A 300 14.25 -7.64 15.14
C LEU A 300 13.09 -7.69 16.13
N ASP A 301 13.19 -8.58 17.11
CA ASP A 301 12.24 -8.64 18.22
C ASP A 301 12.35 -7.37 19.07
N PRO A 302 11.32 -6.51 19.11
CA PRO A 302 11.35 -5.27 19.88
C PRO A 302 11.29 -5.50 21.40
N CYS A 303 11.02 -6.73 21.85
CA CYS A 303 10.98 -7.10 23.25
C CYS A 303 12.32 -7.68 23.75
N ASP A 304 13.26 -8.01 22.84
CA ASP A 304 14.58 -8.51 23.22
C ASP A 304 15.41 -7.39 23.91
N PRO A 305 15.88 -7.62 25.16
CA PRO A 305 16.69 -6.64 25.88
C PRO A 305 17.96 -6.21 25.13
N ALA A 306 18.58 -7.11 24.36
CA ALA A 306 19.77 -6.83 23.58
C ALA A 306 19.46 -5.87 22.41
N VAL A 307 18.31 -6.10 21.75
CA VAL A 307 17.80 -5.23 20.67
C VAL A 307 17.46 -3.84 21.23
N ILE A 308 16.79 -3.78 22.37
CA ILE A 308 16.44 -2.50 23.03
C ILE A 308 17.70 -1.71 23.38
N ALA A 309 18.68 -2.36 24.01
CA ALA A 309 19.93 -1.70 24.39
C ALA A 309 20.69 -1.17 23.17
N GLN A 310 20.77 -1.95 22.09
CA GLN A 310 21.43 -1.52 20.86
C GLN A 310 20.64 -0.42 20.15
N ALA A 311 19.30 -0.49 20.10
CA ALA A 311 18.45 0.52 19.49
C ALA A 311 18.63 1.89 20.15
N ARG A 312 18.67 1.93 21.50
CA ARG A 312 18.98 3.15 22.26
C ARG A 312 20.37 3.71 21.93
N LYS A 313 21.38 2.84 21.83
CA LYS A 313 22.74 3.21 21.46
C LYS A 313 22.78 3.80 20.03
N ASP A 314 21.99 3.26 19.13
CA ASP A 314 21.90 3.74 17.74
C ASP A 314 21.00 4.98 17.58
N GLY A 315 20.46 5.52 18.69
CA GLY A 315 19.69 6.78 18.72
C GLY A 315 18.19 6.61 18.43
N VAL A 316 17.64 5.40 18.53
CA VAL A 316 16.18 5.19 18.44
C VAL A 316 15.52 5.62 19.75
N ALA A 317 14.53 6.51 19.65
CA ALA A 317 13.82 7.04 20.82
C ALA A 317 13.02 5.96 21.55
N ASP A 318 12.88 6.06 22.87
CA ASP A 318 12.13 5.12 23.68
C ASP A 318 10.66 5.01 23.25
N SER A 319 10.02 6.12 22.86
CA SER A 319 8.64 6.12 22.34
C SER A 319 8.48 5.29 21.06
N VAL A 320 9.53 5.23 20.23
CA VAL A 320 9.57 4.41 19.02
C VAL A 320 9.72 2.94 19.37
N ILE A 321 10.57 2.61 20.35
CA ILE A 321 10.76 1.24 20.87
C ILE A 321 9.45 0.73 21.47
N GLU A 322 8.79 1.51 22.32
CA GLU A 322 7.49 1.16 22.89
C GLU A 322 6.40 0.96 21.82
N ALA A 323 6.40 1.80 20.79
CA ALA A 323 5.50 1.62 19.66
C ALA A 323 5.81 0.34 18.87
N ALA A 324 7.07 -0.02 18.71
CA ALA A 324 7.47 -1.27 18.04
C ALA A 324 7.02 -2.50 18.83
N GLN A 325 7.12 -2.49 20.16
CA GLN A 325 6.65 -3.57 21.04
C GLN A 325 5.14 -3.84 20.95
N LYS A 326 4.36 -2.81 20.64
CA LYS A 326 2.90 -2.88 20.48
C LYS A 326 2.45 -2.93 19.03
N SER A 327 3.38 -3.02 18.09
CA SER A 327 3.14 -2.87 16.65
C SER A 327 2.22 -3.96 16.09
N PRO A 328 1.06 -3.61 15.52
CA PRO A 328 0.22 -4.56 14.82
C PRO A 328 0.89 -5.10 13.55
N VAL A 329 1.78 -4.32 12.94
CA VAL A 329 2.53 -4.75 11.77
C VAL A 329 3.51 -5.86 12.13
N TYR A 330 4.22 -5.75 13.27
CA TYR A 330 5.10 -6.80 13.75
C TYR A 330 4.33 -8.10 14.02
N LYS A 331 3.22 -8.01 14.76
CA LYS A 331 2.38 -9.18 15.06
C LYS A 331 1.85 -9.87 13.80
N LEU A 332 1.29 -9.11 12.87
CA LEU A 332 0.66 -9.68 11.66
C LEU A 332 1.69 -10.26 10.67
N ALA A 333 2.85 -9.62 10.53
CA ALA A 333 3.84 -10.02 9.53
C ALA A 333 4.93 -10.96 10.10
N MET A 334 5.41 -10.72 11.34
CA MET A 334 6.53 -11.48 11.92
C MET A 334 6.05 -12.63 12.82
N ASP A 335 5.23 -12.35 13.83
CA ASP A 335 4.79 -13.35 14.80
C ASP A 335 3.81 -14.35 14.18
N TRP A 336 2.74 -13.83 13.60
CA TRP A 336 1.68 -14.67 13.05
C TRP A 336 1.89 -15.04 11.59
N LYS A 337 2.85 -14.46 10.90
CA LYS A 337 3.15 -14.69 9.48
C LYS A 337 1.90 -14.75 8.60
N LEU A 338 0.98 -13.83 8.83
CA LEU A 338 -0.28 -13.68 8.09
C LEU A 338 -0.17 -12.68 6.95
N ALA A 339 0.68 -11.67 7.11
CA ALA A 339 0.85 -10.61 6.14
C ALA A 339 2.12 -10.84 5.31
N LEU A 340 1.98 -10.70 3.99
CA LEU A 340 3.00 -11.00 2.99
C LEU A 340 3.35 -9.74 2.18
N PRO A 341 4.59 -9.55 1.72
CA PRO A 341 4.99 -8.39 0.92
C PRO A 341 4.50 -8.51 -0.53
N LEU A 342 4.39 -7.39 -1.24
CA LEU A 342 4.03 -7.36 -2.65
C LEU A 342 5.29 -7.48 -3.52
N HIS A 343 5.35 -8.49 -4.39
CA HIS A 343 6.44 -8.71 -5.35
C HIS A 343 7.85 -8.62 -4.75
N PRO A 344 8.20 -9.50 -3.81
CA PRO A 344 9.53 -9.50 -3.18
C PRO A 344 10.67 -9.68 -4.22
N GLU A 345 10.41 -10.31 -5.37
CA GLU A 345 11.37 -10.48 -6.46
C GLU A 345 11.87 -9.17 -7.07
N TYR A 346 11.19 -8.05 -6.82
CA TYR A 346 11.70 -6.73 -7.20
C TYR A 346 12.85 -6.25 -6.32
N ARG A 347 13.17 -6.99 -5.24
CA ARG A 347 14.30 -6.78 -4.33
C ARG A 347 14.32 -5.41 -3.65
N THR A 348 13.16 -4.77 -3.59
CA THR A 348 12.99 -3.45 -2.96
C THR A 348 12.65 -3.53 -1.49
N LEU A 349 12.32 -4.71 -0.97
CA LEU A 349 11.91 -4.96 0.41
C LEU A 349 10.78 -4.02 0.84
N PRO A 350 9.56 -4.24 0.35
CA PRO A 350 8.41 -3.37 0.61
C PRO A 350 8.01 -3.39 2.08
N MET A 351 7.46 -2.26 2.56
CA MET A 351 7.01 -2.06 3.94
C MET A 351 5.49 -1.94 4.07
N VAL A 352 4.78 -2.19 3.00
CA VAL A 352 3.34 -2.45 3.00
C VAL A 352 3.13 -3.95 2.77
N TRP A 353 2.35 -4.56 3.66
CA TRP A 353 2.14 -5.99 3.74
C TRP A 353 0.68 -6.33 3.52
N TYR A 354 0.38 -7.52 3.04
CA TYR A 354 -0.95 -7.92 2.62
C TYR A 354 -1.36 -9.26 3.24
N VAL A 355 -2.45 -9.28 3.97
CA VAL A 355 -3.09 -10.52 4.43
C VAL A 355 -3.94 -11.05 3.27
N PRO A 356 -3.72 -12.30 2.82
CA PRO A 356 -4.43 -12.85 1.64
C PRO A 356 -5.93 -13.01 1.89
N PRO A 357 -6.75 -12.97 0.82
CA PRO A 357 -8.20 -13.09 0.92
C PRO A 357 -8.65 -14.55 1.11
N LEU A 358 -9.67 -14.76 1.93
CA LEU A 358 -10.30 -16.07 2.19
C LEU A 358 -11.64 -16.29 1.48
N SER A 359 -12.23 -15.24 0.90
CA SER A 359 -13.61 -15.27 0.42
C SER A 359 -13.98 -16.50 -0.44
N PRO A 360 -13.18 -16.91 -1.43
CA PRO A 360 -13.46 -18.12 -2.20
C PRO A 360 -13.33 -19.43 -1.41
N ILE A 361 -12.44 -19.48 -0.39
CA ILE A 361 -12.24 -20.68 0.45
C ILE A 361 -13.47 -20.96 1.30
N GLN A 362 -14.14 -19.93 1.79
CA GLN A 362 -15.34 -20.10 2.62
C GLN A 362 -16.47 -20.80 1.88
N ASN A 363 -16.65 -20.49 0.60
CA ASN A 363 -17.68 -21.11 -0.20
C ASN A 363 -17.42 -22.61 -0.40
N ALA A 364 -16.17 -22.99 -0.66
CA ALA A 364 -15.78 -24.39 -0.80
C ALA A 364 -15.89 -25.18 0.51
N ALA A 365 -15.55 -24.57 1.65
CA ALA A 365 -15.74 -25.18 2.96
C ALA A 365 -17.22 -25.37 3.31
N ALA A 366 -18.10 -24.45 2.91
CA ALA A 366 -19.55 -24.57 3.09
C ALA A 366 -20.17 -25.67 2.21
N GLU A 367 -19.56 -25.98 1.07
CA GLU A 367 -19.95 -27.05 0.15
C GLU A 367 -19.44 -28.45 0.58
N GLY A 368 -18.73 -28.56 1.70
CA GLY A 368 -18.31 -29.85 2.28
C GLY A 368 -17.03 -30.44 1.70
N HIS A 369 -16.29 -29.68 0.90
CA HIS A 369 -14.97 -30.07 0.39
C HIS A 369 -13.88 -29.86 1.46
N ILE A 370 -13.85 -30.74 2.48
CA ILE A 370 -12.88 -30.70 3.56
C ILE A 370 -11.70 -31.61 3.19
N GLY A 371 -10.47 -31.08 3.28
CA GLY A 371 -9.27 -31.84 3.00
C GLY A 371 -8.99 -32.96 3.99
N SER A 372 -8.00 -33.78 3.70
CA SER A 372 -7.61 -34.94 4.51
C SER A 372 -7.15 -34.58 5.93
N ASP A 373 -6.76 -33.34 6.17
CA ASP A 373 -6.39 -32.79 7.46
C ASP A 373 -7.59 -32.22 8.27
N GLY A 374 -8.81 -32.24 7.71
CA GLY A 374 -10.05 -31.87 8.37
C GLY A 374 -10.20 -30.37 8.68
N VAL A 375 -9.22 -29.54 8.35
CA VAL A 375 -9.21 -28.10 8.67
C VAL A 375 -9.41 -27.23 7.44
N ILE A 376 -8.94 -27.72 6.31
CA ILE A 376 -8.91 -26.95 5.07
C ILE A 376 -9.43 -27.83 3.96
N PRO A 377 -10.31 -27.30 3.13
CA PRO A 377 -10.59 -27.93 1.85
C PRO A 377 -9.28 -28.22 1.14
N ASP A 378 -9.17 -29.35 0.50
CA ASP A 378 -8.00 -29.65 -0.31
C ASP A 378 -7.76 -28.49 -1.26
N VAL A 379 -6.59 -27.83 -1.12
CA VAL A 379 -6.29 -26.56 -1.81
C VAL A 379 -6.40 -26.74 -3.33
N GLU A 380 -6.16 -27.96 -3.83
CA GLU A 380 -6.32 -28.33 -5.23
C GLU A 380 -7.79 -28.37 -5.66
N SER A 381 -8.73 -28.61 -4.73
CA SER A 381 -10.16 -28.54 -4.97
C SER A 381 -10.74 -27.12 -4.85
N LEU A 382 -9.94 -26.18 -4.36
CA LEU A 382 -10.33 -24.80 -4.18
C LEU A 382 -10.15 -24.00 -5.46
N ARG A 383 -11.13 -23.19 -5.74
CA ARG A 383 -11.10 -22.22 -6.84
C ARG A 383 -10.18 -21.02 -6.57
N ILE A 384 -9.26 -21.11 -5.59
CA ILE A 384 -8.23 -20.09 -5.37
C ILE A 384 -6.98 -20.51 -6.13
N PRO A 385 -6.48 -19.68 -7.02
CA PRO A 385 -5.17 -19.91 -7.58
C PRO A 385 -4.11 -19.57 -6.54
N VAL A 386 -3.73 -20.53 -5.67
CA VAL A 386 -2.67 -20.32 -4.66
C VAL A 386 -1.37 -19.90 -5.33
N GLN A 387 -1.06 -20.47 -6.50
CA GLN A 387 0.10 -20.07 -7.28
C GLN A 387 0.01 -18.61 -7.74
N TYR A 388 -1.17 -18.13 -8.11
CA TYR A 388 -1.39 -16.72 -8.43
C TYR A 388 -1.08 -15.79 -7.24
N LEU A 389 -1.57 -16.15 -6.04
CA LEU A 389 -1.25 -15.41 -4.82
C LEU A 389 0.24 -15.50 -4.48
N ALA A 390 0.85 -16.65 -4.69
CA ALA A 390 2.28 -16.83 -4.48
C ALA A 390 3.12 -16.00 -5.46
N ASN A 391 2.75 -15.95 -6.72
CA ASN A 391 3.40 -15.10 -7.72
C ASN A 391 3.29 -13.61 -7.35
N LEU A 392 2.16 -13.21 -6.77
CA LEU A 392 1.92 -11.83 -6.37
C LEU A 392 2.66 -11.45 -5.07
N LEU A 393 2.72 -12.36 -4.08
CA LEU A 393 3.09 -12.01 -2.71
C LEU A 393 4.40 -12.66 -2.20
N THR A 394 4.87 -13.75 -2.82
CA THR A 394 6.00 -14.55 -2.32
C THR A 394 6.96 -15.02 -3.41
N ALA A 395 7.02 -14.32 -4.54
CA ALA A 395 7.88 -14.67 -5.69
C ALA A 395 7.68 -16.12 -6.17
N GLY A 396 6.45 -16.66 -6.09
CA GLY A 396 6.08 -17.98 -6.54
C GLY A 396 6.25 -19.10 -5.50
N ASP A 397 6.64 -18.80 -4.27
CA ASP A 397 6.63 -19.78 -3.17
C ASP A 397 5.24 -19.88 -2.55
N THR A 398 4.60 -21.05 -2.68
CA THR A 398 3.24 -21.29 -2.17
C THR A 398 3.18 -21.54 -0.67
N ALA A 399 4.27 -21.95 -0.03
CA ALA A 399 4.26 -22.38 1.36
C ALA A 399 3.85 -21.25 2.34
N PRO A 400 4.37 -20.01 2.24
CA PRO A 400 3.93 -18.92 3.14
C PRO A 400 2.48 -18.50 2.92
N VAL A 401 2.00 -18.53 1.67
CA VAL A 401 0.59 -18.23 1.36
C VAL A 401 -0.33 -19.28 1.99
N LEU A 402 -0.01 -20.55 1.83
CA LEU A 402 -0.75 -21.66 2.44
C LEU A 402 -0.77 -21.55 3.97
N LEU A 403 0.37 -21.25 4.59
CA LEU A 403 0.44 -21.07 6.05
C LEU A 403 -0.47 -19.94 6.52
N ALA A 404 -0.44 -18.79 5.85
CA ALA A 404 -1.30 -17.65 6.19
C ALA A 404 -2.79 -18.01 6.06
N LEU A 405 -3.19 -18.62 4.96
CA LEU A 405 -4.56 -19.07 4.72
C LEU A 405 -5.01 -20.08 5.77
N LYS A 406 -4.16 -21.08 6.10
CA LYS A 406 -4.42 -22.11 7.11
C LYS A 406 -4.65 -21.48 8.50
N ARG A 407 -3.83 -20.56 8.92
CA ARG A 407 -3.98 -19.87 10.20
C ARG A 407 -5.26 -19.05 10.28
N LEU A 408 -5.62 -18.34 9.21
CA LEU A 408 -6.87 -17.58 9.15
C LEU A 408 -8.11 -18.47 9.24
N LEU A 409 -8.09 -19.61 8.55
CA LEU A 409 -9.19 -20.59 8.60
C LEU A 409 -9.31 -21.25 9.96
N ALA A 410 -8.18 -21.66 10.55
CA ALA A 410 -8.16 -22.25 11.88
C ALA A 410 -8.74 -21.30 12.94
N MET A 411 -8.38 -20.02 12.89
CA MET A 411 -8.97 -18.99 13.76
C MET A 411 -10.49 -18.94 13.60
N ARG A 412 -11.00 -18.93 12.37
CA ARG A 412 -12.45 -18.87 12.12
C ARG A 412 -13.17 -20.13 12.56
N ALA A 413 -12.59 -21.31 12.28
CA ALA A 413 -13.15 -22.59 12.69
C ALA A 413 -13.23 -22.69 14.23
N TYR A 414 -12.15 -22.35 14.93
CA TYR A 414 -12.11 -22.30 16.39
C TYR A 414 -13.18 -21.35 16.95
N LYS A 415 -13.23 -20.11 16.46
CA LYS A 415 -14.19 -19.12 16.94
C LYS A 415 -15.64 -19.48 16.62
N ARG A 416 -15.90 -20.15 15.51
CA ARG A 416 -17.22 -20.69 15.21
C ARG A 416 -17.61 -21.80 16.18
N ALA A 417 -16.72 -22.77 16.44
CA ALA A 417 -16.95 -23.85 17.39
C ALA A 417 -17.24 -23.30 18.80
N GLU A 418 -16.49 -22.30 19.23
CA GLU A 418 -16.68 -21.65 20.53
C GLU A 418 -18.02 -20.90 20.63
N HIS A 419 -18.33 -20.03 19.66
CA HIS A 419 -19.47 -19.12 19.74
C HIS A 419 -20.79 -19.76 19.33
N VAL A 420 -20.78 -20.76 18.44
CA VAL A 420 -22.01 -21.38 17.90
C VAL A 420 -22.27 -22.74 18.53
N GLU A 421 -21.23 -23.52 18.75
CA GLU A 421 -21.34 -24.92 19.21
C GLU A 421 -21.03 -25.05 20.71
N GLY A 422 -20.49 -24.01 21.35
CA GLY A 422 -20.12 -23.99 22.77
C GLY A 422 -18.96 -24.92 23.13
N ARG A 423 -18.13 -25.33 22.14
CA ARG A 423 -16.96 -26.20 22.34
C ARG A 423 -15.67 -25.52 21.90
N GLN A 424 -14.59 -25.87 22.57
CA GLN A 424 -13.23 -25.44 22.18
C GLN A 424 -12.57 -26.51 21.34
N ASP A 425 -12.29 -26.22 20.08
CA ASP A 425 -11.62 -27.11 19.13
C ASP A 425 -10.10 -26.85 19.11
N LEU A 426 -9.40 -27.39 20.10
CA LEU A 426 -7.95 -27.21 20.22
C LEU A 426 -7.15 -27.95 19.15
N GLU A 427 -7.73 -29.02 18.57
CA GLU A 427 -7.07 -29.81 17.53
C GLU A 427 -6.82 -28.98 16.27
N VAL A 428 -7.79 -28.14 15.90
CA VAL A 428 -7.68 -27.22 14.75
C VAL A 428 -6.51 -26.26 14.93
N LEU A 429 -6.28 -25.74 16.15
CA LEU A 429 -5.20 -24.82 16.43
C LEU A 429 -3.83 -25.51 16.42
N ALA A 430 -3.75 -26.72 17.00
CA ALA A 430 -2.52 -27.50 17.04
C ALA A 430 -1.97 -27.80 15.63
N LYS A 431 -2.85 -28.07 14.65
CA LYS A 431 -2.48 -28.33 13.24
C LYS A 431 -1.75 -27.17 12.56
N VAL A 432 -1.98 -25.94 13.01
CA VAL A 432 -1.38 -24.72 12.43
C VAL A 432 -0.38 -24.04 13.36
N GLY A 433 -0.09 -24.67 14.52
CA GLY A 433 0.87 -24.18 15.51
C GLY A 433 0.44 -22.87 16.16
N LEU A 434 -0.85 -22.70 16.48
CA LEU A 434 -1.39 -21.54 17.18
C LEU A 434 -1.85 -21.91 18.59
N SER A 435 -1.62 -21.01 19.56
CA SER A 435 -2.21 -21.09 20.89
C SER A 435 -3.58 -20.44 20.95
N VAL A 436 -4.35 -20.71 22.01
CA VAL A 436 -5.65 -20.06 22.24
C VAL A 436 -5.48 -18.55 22.41
N GLU A 437 -4.48 -18.13 23.17
CA GLU A 437 -4.19 -16.71 23.41
C GLU A 437 -3.87 -15.97 22.10
N GLN A 438 -3.08 -16.60 21.23
CA GLN A 438 -2.77 -16.04 19.91
C GLN A 438 -4.03 -15.90 19.05
N VAL A 439 -4.90 -16.89 19.05
CA VAL A 439 -6.15 -16.85 18.26
C VAL A 439 -7.13 -15.81 18.81
N GLU A 440 -7.24 -15.66 20.12
CA GLU A 440 -8.04 -14.60 20.73
C GLU A 440 -7.53 -13.21 20.32
N GLU A 441 -6.22 -13.03 20.34
CA GLU A 441 -5.60 -11.79 19.92
C GLU A 441 -5.76 -11.57 18.39
N MET A 442 -5.55 -12.59 17.58
CA MET A 442 -5.78 -12.53 16.12
C MET A 442 -7.23 -12.14 15.80
N TYR A 443 -8.20 -12.73 16.50
CA TYR A 443 -9.61 -12.40 16.32
C TYR A 443 -9.90 -10.94 16.67
N ARG A 444 -9.37 -10.45 17.80
CA ARG A 444 -9.49 -9.04 18.20
C ARG A 444 -8.93 -8.10 17.12
N TYR A 445 -7.77 -8.41 16.60
CA TYR A 445 -7.12 -7.59 15.56
C TYR A 445 -7.85 -7.67 14.22
N LEU A 446 -8.17 -8.86 13.74
CA LEU A 446 -8.67 -9.05 12.37
C LEU A 446 -10.19 -8.89 12.25
N ALA A 447 -10.96 -9.37 13.20
CA ALA A 447 -12.43 -9.31 13.16
C ALA A 447 -12.97 -8.01 13.77
N ILE A 448 -12.61 -7.68 15.00
CA ILE A 448 -13.09 -6.49 15.72
C ILE A 448 -12.38 -5.24 15.20
N ALA A 449 -11.05 -5.29 15.07
CA ALA A 449 -10.22 -4.24 14.53
C ALA A 449 -10.48 -2.86 15.16
N ASN A 450 -10.33 -2.76 16.49
CA ASN A 450 -10.45 -1.51 17.22
C ASN A 450 -9.41 -0.49 16.73
N TYR A 451 -9.64 0.78 17.03
CA TYR A 451 -8.76 1.86 16.60
C TYR A 451 -7.34 1.70 17.20
N GLU A 452 -7.28 1.42 18.51
CA GLU A 452 -6.04 1.25 19.26
C GLU A 452 -5.24 0.02 18.80
N ASP A 453 -5.92 -1.06 18.41
CA ASP A 453 -5.29 -2.28 17.90
C ASP A 453 -4.73 -2.09 16.50
N ARG A 454 -5.31 -1.17 15.71
CA ARG A 454 -4.89 -0.92 14.33
C ARG A 454 -3.80 0.13 14.19
N PHE A 455 -3.74 1.11 15.09
CA PHE A 455 -2.87 2.26 14.92
C PHE A 455 -1.97 2.47 16.13
N VAL A 456 -0.73 2.03 15.99
CA VAL A 456 0.33 2.24 16.97
C VAL A 456 1.40 3.11 16.34
N ILE A 457 1.34 4.39 16.66
CA ILE A 457 2.17 5.44 16.07
C ILE A 457 3.03 6.04 17.17
N PRO A 458 4.34 6.20 16.97
CA PRO A 458 5.24 6.81 17.95
C PRO A 458 4.79 8.24 18.30
N SER A 459 4.94 8.59 19.56
CA SER A 459 4.38 9.82 20.11
C SER A 459 5.41 10.92 20.31
N ALA A 460 6.45 10.99 19.50
CA ALA A 460 7.49 12.04 19.66
C ALA A 460 6.93 13.47 19.74
N HIS A 461 5.74 13.69 19.14
CA HIS A 461 5.00 14.95 19.20
C HIS A 461 3.56 14.77 19.68
N ARG A 462 3.22 13.62 20.28
CA ARG A 462 1.84 13.29 20.62
C ARG A 462 1.25 14.22 21.68
N GLU A 463 2.03 14.58 22.70
CA GLU A 463 1.54 15.47 23.77
C GLU A 463 1.28 16.87 23.22
N GLU A 464 2.19 17.39 22.40
CA GLU A 464 2.01 18.67 21.72
C GLU A 464 0.85 18.60 20.72
N ALA A 465 0.78 17.54 19.90
CA ALA A 465 -0.29 17.32 18.96
C ALA A 465 -1.66 17.09 19.61
N LEU A 466 -1.72 16.45 20.78
CA LEU A 466 -2.95 16.27 21.53
C LEU A 466 -3.41 17.57 22.18
N SER A 467 -2.50 18.35 22.79
CA SER A 467 -2.85 19.62 23.41
C SER A 467 -3.38 20.62 22.38
N ASP A 468 -2.66 20.80 21.27
CA ASP A 468 -3.05 21.76 20.23
C ASP A 468 -4.25 21.28 19.41
N ALA A 469 -4.32 19.98 19.08
CA ALA A 469 -5.41 19.44 18.27
C ALA A 469 -6.75 19.39 19.04
N PHE A 470 -6.73 19.18 20.33
CA PHE A 470 -7.97 19.19 21.14
C PHE A 470 -8.37 20.60 21.57
N ALA A 471 -7.42 21.49 21.77
CA ALA A 471 -7.72 22.88 22.10
C ALA A 471 -8.35 23.65 20.92
N GLU A 472 -7.92 23.33 19.69
CA GLU A 472 -8.42 23.98 18.47
C GLU A 472 -9.59 23.22 17.80
N ARG A 473 -9.77 21.95 18.12
CA ARG A 473 -10.82 21.12 17.52
C ARG A 473 -12.09 21.15 18.33
N SER A 474 -13.01 21.99 17.95
CA SER A 474 -14.43 21.81 18.29
C SER A 474 -15.03 20.58 17.56
N GLY A 475 -14.44 19.42 17.75
CA GLY A 475 -15.01 18.11 17.45
C GLY A 475 -15.06 17.60 16.01
N CYS A 476 -14.77 18.38 14.97
CA CYS A 476 -14.94 17.93 13.58
C CYS A 476 -13.67 17.52 12.81
N GLY A 477 -12.49 17.69 13.39
CA GLY A 477 -11.24 17.19 12.79
C GLY A 477 -10.75 17.86 11.50
N PHE A 478 -11.53 18.78 10.91
CA PHE A 478 -11.16 19.56 9.74
C PHE A 478 -11.46 21.03 10.00
N SER A 479 -10.43 21.88 9.91
CA SER A 479 -10.59 23.32 9.86
C SER A 479 -10.70 23.73 8.38
N PHE A 480 -11.91 23.78 7.86
CA PHE A 480 -12.17 24.53 6.64
C PHE A 480 -12.25 26.00 7.03
N GLY A 481 -11.44 26.83 6.38
CA GLY A 481 -11.37 28.24 6.65
C GLY A 481 -12.75 28.90 6.82
N ASN A 482 -12.90 29.71 7.85
CA ASN A 482 -14.03 30.59 8.18
C ASN A 482 -15.38 29.99 8.57
N GLY A 483 -15.48 28.74 9.01
CA GLY A 483 -16.78 28.15 9.39
C GLY A 483 -16.96 27.79 10.87
N CYS A 484 -15.92 27.63 11.66
CA CYS A 484 -16.02 27.30 13.08
C CYS A 484 -15.08 28.20 13.90
N SER A 485 -15.68 29.21 14.46
CA SER A 485 -15.19 30.09 15.54
C SER A 485 -13.71 30.42 15.65
N GLY A 486 -13.36 31.65 15.28
CA GLY A 486 -12.48 32.59 15.99
C GLY A 486 -11.15 32.10 16.55
N GLY A 487 -10.33 31.45 15.74
CA GLY A 487 -8.94 31.19 16.07
C GLY A 487 -8.05 31.69 14.95
N SER A 488 -6.98 32.36 15.29
CA SER A 488 -6.04 33.08 14.44
C SER A 488 -5.72 32.40 13.08
N ASN A 489 -5.67 33.21 12.05
CA ASN A 489 -5.20 32.92 10.69
C ASN A 489 -3.75 32.35 10.65
N SER A 490 -3.57 31.12 11.05
CA SER A 490 -2.38 30.38 10.69
C SER A 490 -2.82 29.22 9.80
N ALA A 491 -2.56 29.34 8.52
CA ALA A 491 -2.76 28.30 7.50
C ALA A 491 -2.00 27.00 7.77
N VAL A 492 -1.44 26.87 8.94
CA VAL A 492 -0.48 25.84 9.35
C VAL A 492 -1.17 24.60 9.91
N ASN A 493 -2.42 24.70 10.32
CA ASN A 493 -3.02 23.65 11.13
C ASN A 493 -4.11 22.82 10.45
N LEU A 494 -3.94 22.49 9.18
CA LEU A 494 -4.72 21.39 8.58
C LEU A 494 -4.56 20.06 9.36
N PHE A 495 -3.48 19.94 10.15
CA PHE A 495 -3.11 18.70 10.85
C PHE A 495 -2.72 18.88 12.33
N GLY A 496 -2.87 20.07 12.90
CA GLY A 496 -2.79 20.30 14.35
C GLY A 496 -1.41 20.27 15.00
N GLY A 497 -0.32 20.31 14.26
CA GLY A 497 1.04 20.39 14.82
C GLY A 497 1.83 21.59 14.30
N LYS A 498 2.71 22.16 15.12
CA LYS A 498 3.70 23.11 14.62
C LYS A 498 4.71 22.34 13.79
N PRO A 499 5.03 22.77 12.57
CA PRO A 499 6.00 22.07 11.75
C PRO A 499 7.39 22.14 12.38
N THR A 500 8.03 21.01 12.48
CA THR A 500 9.42 20.89 12.95
C THR A 500 10.42 21.44 11.94
N ASN A 501 9.98 21.60 10.67
CA ASN A 501 10.80 22.20 9.63
C ASN A 501 9.98 23.16 8.75
N ARG A 502 10.27 24.45 8.82
CA ARG A 502 9.57 25.50 8.04
C ARG A 502 9.55 25.27 6.53
N ARG A 503 10.51 24.52 5.97
CA ARG A 503 10.59 24.27 4.52
C ARG A 503 9.55 23.28 4.03
N ASP A 504 9.20 22.29 4.84
CA ASP A 504 8.26 21.24 4.45
C ASP A 504 6.81 21.73 4.46
N VAL A 505 6.52 22.76 5.27
CA VAL A 505 5.17 23.35 5.41
C VAL A 505 4.82 24.29 4.26
N ILE A 506 5.79 25.01 3.73
CA ILE A 506 5.56 25.94 2.61
C ILE A 506 5.00 25.20 1.39
N GLN A 507 5.35 23.93 1.21
CA GLN A 507 4.83 23.12 0.09
C GLN A 507 3.36 22.73 0.23
N VAL A 508 2.87 22.57 1.45
CA VAL A 508 1.44 22.25 1.69
C VAL A 508 0.57 23.51 1.60
N VAL A 509 1.14 24.67 1.95
CA VAL A 509 0.43 25.96 2.00
C VAL A 509 0.36 26.66 0.64
N GLN A 510 1.34 26.48 -0.25
CA GLN A 510 1.32 27.06 -1.61
C GLN A 510 0.28 26.40 -2.56
N ILE A 511 -0.47 25.44 -2.08
CA ILE A 511 -1.55 24.77 -2.83
C ILE A 511 -2.90 25.53 -2.69
N GLN A 512 -2.99 26.58 -1.89
CA GLN A 512 -4.25 27.30 -1.60
C GLN A 512 -4.36 28.69 -2.23
N GLU A 513 -3.37 29.17 -2.98
CA GLU A 513 -3.45 30.33 -3.86
C GLU A 513 -3.34 29.89 -5.35
#